data_259949d557a2b9da1947b3d6cf9a1277
#
_entry.id   259949d557a2b9da1947b3d6cf9a1277
#
_cell.length_a   1.000
_cell.length_b   1.000
_cell.length_c   1.000
_cell.angle_alpha   90.00
_cell.angle_beta   90.00
_cell.angle_gamma   90.00
#
_symmetry.space_group_name_H-M   'P 1'
#
loop_
_entity.id
_entity.type
_entity.pdbx_description
1 polymer ?
#
loop_
_entity_poly.entity_id
_entity_poly.type
_entity_poly.pdbx_seq_one_letter_code
_entity_poly.pdbx_strand_id
1 'polypeptide(L)'
;MSWVIFVGFLALQNLVLAENNLNQVQALWTVPEISHGVPAPGKRVLLQLEDSQGPDDLYHVLYLPTDWRPDASWPLVVEYPGNGGYANELGDTSDGTMEGCMMGYGLSEGRGFLWLCPPIVGQDQKHAIQWWGDIEKTKAYCIAAIDQVCRDYGGDPRKIILMGFSRGSIACNYLGLHDDRMAGLWAGFMGHSHYEGSFRHPAPDEPLWQERYKRLGERPLFLSYERSVAAIQSALEAAHPNAKVTFATLSFPNHSARWVLCDVPLRRQARQWLMQFSRSRP
;
A
#
# COMPACT_ATOMS: atom_id res chain seq x y z
N MET A 1 -21.64 -38.90 26.57
CA MET A 1 -20.57 -39.11 25.55
C MET A 1 -20.39 -37.96 24.55
N SER A 2 -21.07 -36.80 24.69
CA SER A 2 -21.03 -35.72 23.68
C SER A 2 -20.04 -34.59 23.96
N TRP A 3 -19.39 -34.53 25.11
CA TRP A 3 -18.47 -33.44 25.47
C TRP A 3 -17.03 -33.60 24.97
N VAL A 4 -16.59 -34.82 24.70
CA VAL A 4 -15.20 -35.09 24.27
C VAL A 4 -14.99 -34.73 22.78
N ILE A 5 -16.05 -34.79 21.96
CA ILE A 5 -15.94 -34.49 20.52
C ILE A 5 -15.81 -32.98 20.26
N PHE A 6 -16.44 -32.12 21.09
CA PHE A 6 -16.41 -30.66 20.88
C PHE A 6 -15.06 -30.02 21.24
N VAL A 7 -14.40 -30.52 22.28
CA VAL A 7 -13.06 -30.04 22.69
C VAL A 7 -12.00 -30.47 21.69
N GLY A 8 -12.11 -31.67 21.11
CA GLY A 8 -11.18 -32.14 20.07
C GLY A 8 -11.27 -31.34 18.77
N PHE A 9 -12.47 -30.89 18.40
CA PHE A 9 -12.68 -30.12 17.16
C PHE A 9 -12.12 -28.68 17.28
N LEU A 10 -12.31 -28.02 18.42
CA LEU A 10 -11.75 -26.72 18.74
C LEU A 10 -10.21 -26.76 18.84
N ALA A 11 -9.65 -27.80 19.43
CA ALA A 11 -8.20 -27.97 19.53
C ALA A 11 -7.56 -28.23 18.16
N LEU A 12 -8.18 -29.03 17.29
CA LEU A 12 -7.72 -29.27 15.93
C LEU A 12 -7.83 -28.00 15.05
N GLN A 13 -8.90 -27.21 15.17
CA GLN A 13 -9.04 -25.95 14.46
C GLN A 13 -7.97 -24.93 14.90
N ASN A 14 -7.70 -24.84 16.19
CA ASN A 14 -6.64 -23.95 16.70
C ASN A 14 -5.23 -24.44 16.28
N LEU A 15 -4.98 -25.75 16.18
CA LEU A 15 -3.72 -26.27 15.66
C LEU A 15 -3.55 -25.95 14.17
N VAL A 16 -4.58 -26.15 13.36
CA VAL A 16 -4.54 -25.85 11.91
C VAL A 16 -4.38 -24.36 11.65
N LEU A 17 -5.00 -23.50 12.48
CA LEU A 17 -4.82 -22.05 12.41
C LEU A 17 -3.41 -21.62 12.83
N ALA A 18 -2.82 -22.29 13.82
CA ALA A 18 -1.44 -22.02 14.25
C ALA A 18 -0.41 -22.43 13.18
N GLU A 19 -0.62 -23.55 12.50
CA GLU A 19 0.28 -24.02 11.42
C GLU A 19 0.25 -23.15 10.15
N ASN A 20 -0.82 -22.34 9.94
CA ASN A 20 -0.97 -21.48 8.76
C ASN A 20 -1.10 -20.00 9.16
N ASN A 21 -0.23 -19.51 10.03
CA ASN A 21 -0.20 -18.13 10.48
C ASN A 21 1.06 -17.43 9.97
N LEU A 22 0.89 -16.40 9.14
CA LEU A 22 1.96 -15.58 8.59
C LEU A 22 2.85 -14.94 9.67
N ASN A 23 2.28 -14.65 10.84
CA ASN A 23 3.04 -14.04 11.95
C ASN A 23 4.08 -15.00 12.56
N GLN A 24 3.99 -16.28 12.28
CA GLN A 24 5.00 -17.28 12.65
C GLN A 24 6.08 -17.49 11.58
N VAL A 25 5.86 -16.97 10.36
CA VAL A 25 6.88 -17.01 9.30
C VAL A 25 7.97 -15.99 9.61
N GLN A 26 9.22 -16.42 9.57
CA GLN A 26 10.35 -15.53 9.78
C GLN A 26 10.39 -14.43 8.73
N ALA A 27 10.45 -13.18 9.17
CA ALA A 27 10.69 -12.06 8.29
C ALA A 27 12.16 -12.05 7.85
N LEU A 28 12.40 -11.88 6.56
CA LEU A 28 13.75 -11.70 6.00
C LEU A 28 14.21 -10.25 6.03
N TRP A 29 13.24 -9.32 6.11
CA TRP A 29 13.47 -7.89 6.03
C TRP A 29 12.85 -7.20 7.23
N THR A 30 13.56 -6.19 7.73
CA THR A 30 13.06 -5.29 8.78
C THR A 30 12.96 -3.89 8.18
N VAL A 31 11.77 -3.31 8.25
CA VAL A 31 11.57 -1.92 7.80
C VAL A 31 12.40 -1.00 8.71
N PRO A 32 13.21 -0.08 8.15
CA PRO A 32 13.97 0.87 8.96
C PRO A 32 13.04 1.73 9.82
N GLU A 33 13.45 1.98 11.05
CA GLU A 33 12.77 2.92 11.91
C GLU A 33 12.83 4.34 11.33
N ILE A 34 11.83 5.14 11.66
CA ILE A 34 11.79 6.52 11.23
C ILE A 34 12.74 7.34 12.08
N SER A 35 13.56 8.14 11.41
CA SER A 35 14.46 9.10 12.03
C SER A 35 14.05 10.53 11.70
N HIS A 36 14.44 11.46 12.56
CA HIS A 36 14.37 12.88 12.26
C HIS A 36 15.69 13.33 11.62
N GLY A 37 15.60 14.28 10.68
CA GLY A 37 16.77 14.88 10.05
C GLY A 37 16.77 14.81 8.53
N VAL A 38 17.96 14.93 7.94
CA VAL A 38 18.11 15.02 6.48
C VAL A 38 18.00 13.62 5.87
N PRO A 39 17.19 13.47 4.79
CA PRO A 39 17.15 12.23 4.02
C PRO A 39 18.53 11.83 3.50
N ALA A 40 18.86 10.56 3.62
CA ALA A 40 20.12 9.98 3.16
C ALA A 40 19.91 8.52 2.73
N PRO A 41 20.82 7.93 1.94
CA PRO A 41 20.72 6.54 1.51
C PRO A 41 20.49 5.58 2.69
N GLY A 42 19.47 4.71 2.58
CA GLY A 42 19.10 3.73 3.61
C GLY A 42 18.33 4.32 4.80
N LYS A 43 18.05 5.62 4.83
CA LYS A 43 17.29 6.24 5.91
C LYS A 43 15.82 6.41 5.54
N ARG A 44 14.97 6.15 6.52
CA ARG A 44 13.54 6.46 6.52
C ARG A 44 13.32 7.67 7.41
N VAL A 45 12.80 8.76 6.86
CA VAL A 45 12.71 10.05 7.57
C VAL A 45 11.32 10.64 7.48
N LEU A 46 10.98 11.41 8.50
CA LEU A 46 9.78 12.24 8.52
C LEU A 46 10.09 13.58 7.84
N LEU A 47 9.26 13.97 6.88
CA LEU A 47 9.32 15.25 6.18
C LEU A 47 7.98 15.97 6.23
N GLN A 48 8.05 17.29 6.14
CA GLN A 48 6.90 18.16 5.98
C GLN A 48 6.96 18.86 4.62
N LEU A 49 5.83 19.37 4.14
CA LEU A 49 5.83 20.28 2.99
C LEU A 49 6.47 21.60 3.36
N GLU A 50 7.04 22.31 2.38
CA GLU A 50 7.78 23.56 2.59
C GLU A 50 6.94 24.67 3.27
N ASP A 51 5.62 24.68 3.02
CA ASP A 51 4.68 25.67 3.59
C ASP A 51 4.17 25.29 5.00
N SER A 52 4.68 24.21 5.60
CA SER A 52 4.30 23.79 6.96
C SER A 52 4.83 24.78 8.00
N GLN A 53 3.96 25.19 8.95
CA GLN A 53 4.23 26.26 9.90
C GLN A 53 4.62 25.76 11.30
N GLY A 54 4.51 24.48 11.59
CA GLY A 54 4.74 23.95 12.93
C GLY A 54 5.03 22.44 13.02
N PRO A 55 5.51 21.98 14.18
CA PRO A 55 5.88 20.57 14.40
C PRO A 55 4.67 19.62 14.42
N ASP A 56 3.48 20.15 14.69
CA ASP A 56 2.22 19.37 14.73
C ASP A 56 1.52 19.30 13.36
N ASP A 57 2.11 19.91 12.33
CA ASP A 57 1.55 19.90 11.00
C ASP A 57 1.68 18.52 10.35
N LEU A 58 0.88 18.32 9.30
CA LEU A 58 0.93 17.09 8.51
C LEU A 58 2.35 16.82 8.01
N TYR A 59 2.74 15.55 8.07
CA TYR A 59 3.99 15.07 7.55
C TYR A 59 3.77 13.85 6.65
N HIS A 60 4.79 13.51 5.90
CA HIS A 60 4.90 12.27 5.16
C HIS A 60 6.22 11.57 5.51
N VAL A 61 6.30 10.29 5.20
CA VAL A 61 7.51 9.51 5.44
C VAL A 61 8.18 9.20 4.12
N LEU A 62 9.47 9.54 4.01
CA LEU A 62 10.29 9.27 2.83
C LEU A 62 11.44 8.31 3.19
N TYR A 63 11.65 7.32 2.33
CA TYR A 63 12.82 6.46 2.36
C TYR A 63 13.64 6.64 1.07
N LEU A 64 14.93 6.91 1.21
CA LEU A 64 15.87 6.87 0.11
C LEU A 64 16.54 5.48 0.05
N PRO A 65 16.56 4.81 -1.12
CA PRO A 65 17.15 3.48 -1.23
C PRO A 65 18.65 3.50 -0.90
N THR A 66 19.19 2.38 -0.44
CA THR A 66 20.61 2.29 -0.04
C THR A 66 21.59 2.62 -1.17
N ASP A 67 21.14 2.49 -2.41
CA ASP A 67 21.88 2.82 -3.63
C ASP A 67 21.52 4.20 -4.21
N TRP A 68 20.80 5.04 -3.44
CA TRP A 68 20.42 6.38 -3.88
C TRP A 68 21.63 7.29 -4.17
N ARG A 69 21.51 8.07 -5.24
CA ARG A 69 22.46 9.11 -5.64
C ARG A 69 21.70 10.36 -6.13
N PRO A 70 22.16 11.56 -5.81
CA PRO A 70 21.45 12.80 -6.11
C PRO A 70 21.34 13.12 -7.61
N ASP A 71 22.26 12.61 -8.43
CA ASP A 71 22.35 12.84 -9.88
C ASP A 71 21.58 11.82 -10.73
N ALA A 72 20.79 10.97 -10.08
CA ALA A 72 20.09 9.89 -10.76
C ALA A 72 18.57 10.06 -10.67
N SER A 73 17.88 9.59 -11.71
CA SER A 73 16.42 9.51 -11.74
C SER A 73 15.93 8.20 -11.13
N TRP A 74 14.95 8.25 -10.22
CA TRP A 74 14.50 7.13 -9.42
C TRP A 74 13.02 6.85 -9.59
N PRO A 75 12.59 5.62 -9.82
CA PRO A 75 11.18 5.27 -9.70
C PRO A 75 10.71 5.50 -8.26
N LEU A 76 9.47 5.93 -8.12
CA LEU A 76 8.87 6.28 -6.83
C LEU A 76 7.71 5.34 -6.52
N VAL A 77 7.75 4.72 -5.36
CA VAL A 77 6.61 4.04 -4.76
C VAL A 77 5.91 4.99 -3.81
N VAL A 78 4.61 5.18 -4.00
CA VAL A 78 3.73 5.87 -3.06
C VAL A 78 2.85 4.83 -2.38
N GLU A 79 2.84 4.79 -1.06
CA GLU A 79 2.09 3.79 -0.29
C GLU A 79 1.16 4.44 0.73
N TYR A 80 -0.14 4.08 0.69
CA TYR A 80 -1.09 4.42 1.72
C TYR A 80 -1.27 3.26 2.73
N PRO A 81 -1.38 3.59 4.03
CA PRO A 81 -1.51 2.59 5.09
C PRO A 81 -2.88 1.90 5.10
N GLY A 82 -2.95 0.75 5.76
CA GLY A 82 -4.19 0.09 6.15
C GLY A 82 -5.06 0.97 7.06
N ASN A 83 -6.27 0.50 7.40
CA ASN A 83 -7.13 1.23 8.34
C ASN A 83 -6.67 1.01 9.78
N GLY A 84 -6.66 2.05 10.59
CA GLY A 84 -6.28 1.98 11.99
C GLY A 84 -7.32 1.31 12.89
N GLY A 85 -6.86 0.88 14.07
CA GLY A 85 -7.69 0.22 15.05
C GLY A 85 -8.10 -1.21 14.66
N TYR A 86 -7.38 -1.85 13.73
CA TYR A 86 -7.60 -3.24 13.35
C TYR A 86 -6.72 -4.18 14.17
N ALA A 87 -7.35 -5.23 14.68
CA ALA A 87 -6.69 -6.39 15.27
C ALA A 87 -7.56 -7.64 15.05
N ASN A 88 -6.94 -8.82 14.95
CA ASN A 88 -7.64 -10.09 14.83
C ASN A 88 -7.00 -11.19 15.69
N GLU A 89 -7.63 -12.35 15.71
CA GLU A 89 -7.19 -13.53 16.48
C GLU A 89 -5.87 -14.15 16.00
N LEU A 90 -5.43 -13.85 14.76
CA LEU A 90 -4.15 -14.28 14.23
C LEU A 90 -2.99 -13.38 14.67
N GLY A 91 -3.29 -12.29 15.37
CA GLY A 91 -2.31 -11.29 15.81
C GLY A 91 -1.97 -10.24 14.74
N ASP A 92 -2.77 -10.15 13.67
CA ASP A 92 -2.61 -9.08 12.68
C ASP A 92 -3.13 -7.77 13.26
N THR A 93 -2.38 -6.69 13.04
CA THR A 93 -2.73 -5.35 13.52
C THR A 93 -2.52 -4.32 12.42
N SER A 94 -3.23 -3.19 12.51
CA SER A 94 -2.97 -1.99 11.73
C SER A 94 -3.28 -0.75 12.56
N ASP A 95 -2.33 0.16 12.66
CA ASP A 95 -2.47 1.42 13.37
C ASP A 95 -3.03 2.56 12.51
N GLY A 96 -3.02 2.40 11.20
CA GLY A 96 -3.52 3.41 10.25
C GLY A 96 -2.55 4.53 9.95
N THR A 97 -1.33 4.44 10.46
CA THR A 97 -0.30 5.47 10.30
C THR A 97 0.64 5.18 9.13
N MET A 98 1.38 6.19 8.67
CA MET A 98 2.39 6.01 7.63
C MET A 98 3.57 5.17 8.14
N GLU A 99 3.80 5.18 9.44
CA GLU A 99 4.79 4.37 10.14
C GLU A 99 4.56 2.87 9.94
N GLY A 100 3.28 2.47 9.86
CA GLY A 100 2.85 1.09 9.60
C GLY A 100 3.00 0.62 8.15
N CYS A 101 3.31 1.52 7.21
CA CYS A 101 3.59 1.15 5.81
C CYS A 101 4.84 0.27 5.72
N MET A 102 4.81 -0.75 4.86
CA MET A 102 5.93 -1.68 4.70
C MET A 102 6.06 -2.28 3.29
N MET A 103 5.06 -2.09 2.41
CA MET A 103 5.05 -2.75 1.11
C MET A 103 6.17 -2.24 0.21
N GLY A 104 6.36 -0.93 0.14
CA GLY A 104 7.40 -0.33 -0.69
C GLY A 104 8.79 -0.81 -0.30
N TYR A 105 9.10 -0.86 0.99
CA TYR A 105 10.39 -1.37 1.48
C TYR A 105 10.55 -2.87 1.27
N GLY A 106 9.56 -3.67 1.68
CA GLY A 106 9.64 -5.13 1.61
C GLY A 106 9.76 -5.65 0.17
N LEU A 107 9.11 -5.00 -0.79
CA LEU A 107 9.16 -5.38 -2.20
C LEU A 107 10.39 -4.83 -2.93
N SER A 108 10.87 -3.64 -2.60
CA SER A 108 12.12 -3.09 -3.15
C SER A 108 13.37 -3.67 -2.50
N GLU A 109 13.25 -4.27 -1.30
CA GLU A 109 14.39 -4.68 -0.46
C GLU A 109 15.29 -3.49 -0.11
N GLY A 110 14.68 -2.32 0.02
CA GLY A 110 15.37 -1.07 0.32
C GLY A 110 16.29 -0.55 -0.78
N ARG A 111 16.11 -0.99 -2.03
CA ARG A 111 16.98 -0.62 -3.17
C ARG A 111 16.17 -0.25 -4.41
N GLY A 112 16.73 0.65 -5.23
CA GLY A 112 16.25 0.93 -6.57
C GLY A 112 14.98 1.76 -6.68
N PHE A 113 14.29 2.07 -5.58
CA PHE A 113 13.06 2.85 -5.52
C PHE A 113 13.08 3.84 -4.37
N LEU A 114 12.67 5.08 -4.62
CA LEU A 114 12.21 5.97 -3.56
C LEU A 114 10.89 5.41 -3.00
N TRP A 115 10.63 5.61 -1.71
CA TRP A 115 9.40 5.17 -1.08
C TRP A 115 8.81 6.28 -0.22
N LEU A 116 7.64 6.76 -0.62
CA LEU A 116 6.88 7.85 -0.01
C LEU A 116 5.60 7.30 0.60
N CYS A 117 5.35 7.62 1.88
CA CYS A 117 4.09 7.32 2.55
C CYS A 117 3.40 8.65 2.93
N PRO A 118 2.46 9.15 2.12
CA PRO A 118 1.72 10.36 2.42
C PRO A 118 0.60 10.09 3.44
N PRO A 119 0.13 11.11 4.19
CA PRO A 119 -1.00 10.98 5.08
C PRO A 119 -2.33 10.92 4.31
N ILE A 120 -3.35 10.37 4.96
CA ILE A 120 -4.73 10.74 4.69
C ILE A 120 -5.06 11.92 5.60
N VAL A 121 -5.50 13.04 5.02
CA VAL A 121 -5.73 14.29 5.75
C VAL A 121 -7.12 14.26 6.38
N GLY A 122 -7.19 14.40 7.70
CA GLY A 122 -8.44 14.48 8.46
C GLY A 122 -9.18 15.80 8.24
N GLN A 123 -10.46 15.83 8.60
CA GLN A 123 -11.26 17.07 8.59
C GLN A 123 -10.67 18.12 9.54
N ASP A 124 -10.02 17.68 10.59
CA ASP A 124 -9.32 18.51 11.60
C ASP A 124 -7.90 18.92 11.17
N GLN A 125 -7.51 18.69 9.94
CA GLN A 125 -6.17 18.93 9.37
C GLN A 125 -5.06 18.07 9.99
N LYS A 126 -5.40 16.98 10.67
CA LYS A 126 -4.45 15.99 11.21
C LYS A 126 -4.47 14.71 10.38
N HIS A 127 -3.63 13.76 10.76
CA HIS A 127 -3.61 12.45 10.14
C HIS A 127 -4.89 11.66 10.46
N ALA A 128 -5.65 11.28 9.44
CA ALA A 128 -6.78 10.37 9.59
C ALA A 128 -6.26 8.93 9.63
N ILE A 129 -6.18 8.34 10.82
CA ILE A 129 -5.76 6.96 11.00
C ILE A 129 -6.85 5.95 10.63
N GLN A 130 -8.11 6.38 10.57
CA GLN A 130 -9.25 5.56 10.16
C GLN A 130 -9.99 6.22 8.99
N TRP A 131 -10.33 5.41 8.00
CA TRP A 131 -11.10 5.76 6.80
C TRP A 131 -10.57 7.01 6.07
N TRP A 132 -11.49 7.83 5.60
CA TRP A 132 -11.19 8.93 4.68
C TRP A 132 -11.38 10.26 5.38
N GLY A 133 -10.62 11.10 5.50
CA GLY A 133 -10.84 12.45 6.05
C GLY A 133 -11.36 13.41 4.98
N ASP A 134 -10.58 14.43 4.65
CA ASP A 134 -10.80 15.38 3.58
C ASP A 134 -10.09 14.90 2.31
N ILE A 135 -10.87 14.44 1.34
CA ILE A 135 -10.35 13.85 0.11
C ILE A 135 -9.59 14.86 -0.73
N GLU A 136 -10.11 16.08 -0.86
CA GLU A 136 -9.48 17.11 -1.67
C GLU A 136 -8.13 17.53 -1.08
N LYS A 137 -8.06 17.69 0.24
CA LYS A 137 -6.79 17.97 0.91
C LYS A 137 -5.83 16.79 0.86
N THR A 138 -6.32 15.55 0.98
CA THR A 138 -5.49 14.35 0.82
C THR A 138 -4.86 14.29 -0.58
N LYS A 139 -5.64 14.57 -1.62
CA LYS A 139 -5.14 14.65 -3.01
C LYS A 139 -4.11 15.75 -3.18
N ALA A 140 -4.44 16.96 -2.69
CA ALA A 140 -3.54 18.10 -2.78
C ALA A 140 -2.20 17.83 -2.08
N TYR A 141 -2.25 17.26 -0.86
CA TYR A 141 -1.05 16.89 -0.12
C TYR A 141 -0.22 15.83 -0.86
N CYS A 142 -0.87 14.79 -1.38
CA CYS A 142 -0.19 13.74 -2.12
C CYS A 142 0.56 14.28 -3.34
N ILE A 143 -0.07 15.16 -4.12
CA ILE A 143 0.55 15.81 -5.27
C ILE A 143 1.76 16.63 -4.84
N ALA A 144 1.61 17.49 -3.83
CA ALA A 144 2.69 18.34 -3.33
C ALA A 144 3.88 17.52 -2.80
N ALA A 145 3.62 16.44 -2.07
CA ALA A 145 4.67 15.55 -1.58
C ALA A 145 5.39 14.80 -2.72
N ILE A 146 4.67 14.37 -3.75
CA ILE A 146 5.27 13.78 -4.96
C ILE A 146 6.15 14.81 -5.67
N ASP A 147 5.65 16.04 -5.86
CA ASP A 147 6.39 17.11 -6.53
C ASP A 147 7.67 17.44 -5.75
N GLN A 148 7.59 17.52 -4.42
CA GLN A 148 8.76 17.72 -3.56
C GLN A 148 9.78 16.59 -3.71
N VAL A 149 9.34 15.32 -3.65
CA VAL A 149 10.23 14.17 -3.79
C VAL A 149 10.86 14.09 -5.18
N CYS A 150 10.13 14.41 -6.24
CA CYS A 150 10.66 14.44 -7.59
C CYS A 150 11.71 15.55 -7.77
N ARG A 151 11.44 16.74 -7.23
CA ARG A 151 12.34 17.90 -7.32
C ARG A 151 13.62 17.71 -6.51
N ASP A 152 13.49 17.27 -5.24
CA ASP A 152 14.57 17.32 -4.26
C ASP A 152 15.40 16.03 -4.23
N TYR A 153 14.78 14.90 -4.57
CA TYR A 153 15.41 13.57 -4.45
C TYR A 153 15.47 12.78 -5.75
N GLY A 154 15.12 13.40 -6.88
CA GLY A 154 15.24 12.80 -8.21
C GLY A 154 14.19 11.74 -8.53
N GLY A 155 12.98 11.83 -7.98
CA GLY A 155 11.86 10.97 -8.39
C GLY A 155 11.53 11.15 -9.87
N ASP A 156 11.32 10.03 -10.59
CA ASP A 156 10.90 10.07 -12.01
C ASP A 156 9.35 10.17 -12.07
N PRO A 157 8.77 11.30 -12.49
CA PRO A 157 7.33 11.47 -12.55
C PRO A 157 6.63 10.54 -13.54
N ARG A 158 7.38 9.86 -14.41
CA ARG A 158 6.87 8.85 -15.35
C ARG A 158 6.86 7.44 -14.76
N LYS A 159 7.42 7.24 -13.56
CA LYS A 159 7.61 5.94 -12.92
C LYS A 159 7.13 5.97 -11.47
N ILE A 160 5.92 6.48 -11.26
CA ILE A 160 5.30 6.53 -9.94
C ILE A 160 4.29 5.38 -9.81
N ILE A 161 4.46 4.55 -8.81
CA ILE A 161 3.61 3.40 -8.54
C ILE A 161 2.83 3.67 -7.25
N LEU A 162 1.50 3.59 -7.31
CA LEU A 162 0.66 3.67 -6.13
C LEU A 162 0.40 2.27 -5.58
N MET A 163 0.63 2.09 -4.27
CA MET A 163 0.32 0.81 -3.64
C MET A 163 -0.30 0.97 -2.24
N GLY A 164 -0.85 -0.12 -1.75
CA GLY A 164 -1.34 -0.17 -0.39
C GLY A 164 -1.99 -1.49 0.00
N PHE A 165 -2.18 -1.62 1.31
CA PHE A 165 -2.84 -2.74 1.96
C PHE A 165 -4.18 -2.30 2.53
N SER A 166 -5.22 -3.14 2.44
CA SER A 166 -6.54 -2.90 3.03
C SER A 166 -7.11 -1.53 2.63
N ARG A 167 -7.27 -0.57 3.54
CA ARG A 167 -7.64 0.81 3.22
C ARG A 167 -6.71 1.42 2.15
N GLY A 168 -5.41 1.17 2.24
CA GLY A 168 -4.44 1.60 1.23
C GLY A 168 -4.67 0.95 -0.15
N SER A 169 -5.15 -0.29 -0.20
CA SER A 169 -5.57 -0.93 -1.45
C SER A 169 -6.83 -0.27 -2.01
N ILE A 170 -7.82 0.06 -1.16
CA ILE A 170 -8.97 0.87 -1.57
C ILE A 170 -8.50 2.23 -2.09
N ALA A 171 -7.50 2.86 -1.46
CA ALA A 171 -6.95 4.13 -1.89
C ALA A 171 -6.38 4.09 -3.31
N CYS A 172 -5.87 2.95 -3.79
CA CYS A 172 -5.44 2.80 -5.17
C CYS A 172 -6.57 3.09 -6.18
N ASN A 173 -7.80 2.67 -5.88
CA ASN A 173 -8.97 3.02 -6.68
C ASN A 173 -9.56 4.36 -6.24
N TYR A 174 -9.83 4.53 -4.94
CA TYR A 174 -10.61 5.64 -4.43
C TYR A 174 -9.89 6.99 -4.55
N LEU A 175 -8.63 7.06 -4.16
CA LEU A 175 -7.80 8.26 -4.29
C LEU A 175 -7.04 8.28 -5.62
N GLY A 176 -6.38 7.17 -5.96
CA GLY A 176 -5.51 7.10 -7.12
C GLY A 176 -6.23 7.25 -8.46
N LEU A 177 -7.49 6.82 -8.56
CA LEU A 177 -8.35 6.96 -9.73
C LEU A 177 -9.52 7.92 -9.50
N HIS A 178 -9.43 8.79 -8.50
CA HIS A 178 -10.50 9.68 -8.08
C HIS A 178 -10.97 10.59 -9.23
N ASP A 179 -10.06 11.26 -9.87
CA ASP A 179 -10.25 12.13 -11.01
C ASP A 179 -9.10 11.98 -12.03
N ASP A 180 -9.19 12.67 -13.15
CA ASP A 180 -8.21 12.56 -14.22
C ASP A 180 -6.82 13.09 -13.82
N ARG A 181 -6.76 14.10 -12.93
CA ARG A 181 -5.50 14.64 -12.42
C ARG A 181 -4.77 13.62 -11.58
N MET A 182 -5.47 13.03 -10.60
CA MET A 182 -4.90 11.96 -9.77
C MET A 182 -4.55 10.74 -10.60
N ALA A 183 -5.46 10.32 -11.48
CA ALA A 183 -5.23 9.17 -12.33
C ALA A 183 -4.00 9.34 -13.25
N GLY A 184 -3.71 10.55 -13.68
CA GLY A 184 -2.56 10.86 -14.54
C GLY A 184 -1.19 10.73 -13.89
N LEU A 185 -1.10 10.62 -12.56
CA LEU A 185 0.18 10.55 -11.84
C LEU A 185 0.86 9.18 -11.94
N TRP A 186 0.12 8.11 -12.12
CA TRP A 186 0.59 6.77 -11.84
C TRP A 186 1.00 6.01 -13.09
N ALA A 187 2.14 5.34 -13.03
CA ALA A 187 2.59 4.38 -14.05
C ALA A 187 2.03 2.96 -13.80
N GLY A 188 1.60 2.66 -12.59
CA GLY A 188 1.02 1.38 -12.21
C GLY A 188 0.46 1.38 -10.80
N PHE A 189 -0.26 0.30 -10.45
CA PHE A 189 -0.94 0.17 -9.15
C PHE A 189 -0.71 -1.21 -8.55
N MET A 190 -0.63 -1.28 -7.22
CA MET A 190 -0.57 -2.54 -6.50
C MET A 190 -1.46 -2.49 -5.25
N GLY A 191 -2.42 -3.40 -5.15
CA GLY A 191 -3.30 -3.52 -3.99
C GLY A 191 -3.23 -4.90 -3.34
N HIS A 192 -3.28 -4.94 -2.02
CA HIS A 192 -3.51 -6.16 -1.26
C HIS A 192 -4.76 -6.00 -0.41
N SER A 193 -5.76 -6.85 -0.66
CA SER A 193 -7.10 -6.86 -0.03
C SER A 193 -7.96 -5.62 -0.30
N HIS A 194 -9.26 -5.83 -0.45
CA HIS A 194 -10.30 -4.80 -0.45
C HIS A 194 -10.20 -3.70 -1.52
N TYR A 195 -9.59 -3.96 -2.66
CA TYR A 195 -9.39 -2.95 -3.71
C TYR A 195 -10.69 -2.26 -4.16
N GLU A 196 -11.78 -2.99 -4.24
CA GLU A 196 -13.09 -2.48 -4.65
C GLU A 196 -13.72 -1.53 -3.62
N GLY A 197 -13.50 -1.77 -2.33
CA GLY A 197 -13.99 -0.95 -1.22
C GLY A 197 -15.50 -0.72 -1.17
N SER A 198 -16.28 -1.48 -1.91
CA SER A 198 -17.71 -1.25 -2.16
C SER A 198 -18.58 -1.22 -0.89
N PHE A 199 -18.13 -1.83 0.19
CA PHE A 199 -18.85 -1.88 1.47
C PHE A 199 -18.49 -0.76 2.45
N ARG A 200 -17.54 0.12 2.09
CA ARG A 200 -17.01 1.15 3.00
C ARG A 200 -17.11 2.57 2.46
N HIS A 201 -17.68 2.74 1.30
CA HIS A 201 -17.81 4.04 0.69
C HIS A 201 -18.85 4.15 -0.35
N PRO A 202 -19.11 5.27 -0.68
CA PRO A 202 -18.87 6.66 -0.27
C PRO A 202 -20.18 7.36 0.04
N ALA A 203 -20.12 8.70 0.16
CA ALA A 203 -21.33 9.50 0.10
C ALA A 203 -22.19 9.09 -1.11
N PRO A 204 -23.54 9.17 -1.02
CA PRO A 204 -24.45 8.70 -2.08
C PRO A 204 -24.15 9.26 -3.48
N ASP A 205 -23.46 10.38 -3.56
CA ASP A 205 -23.18 11.11 -4.81
C ASP A 205 -21.82 10.79 -5.43
N GLU A 206 -20.98 9.95 -4.78
CA GLU A 206 -19.69 9.62 -5.36
C GLU A 206 -19.77 8.49 -6.40
N PRO A 207 -18.94 8.54 -7.47
CA PRO A 207 -18.90 7.49 -8.46
C PRO A 207 -18.59 6.13 -7.83
N LEU A 208 -19.29 5.10 -8.27
CA LEU A 208 -18.99 3.72 -7.91
C LEU A 208 -17.53 3.38 -8.24
N TRP A 209 -16.94 2.44 -7.54
CA TRP A 209 -15.55 2.02 -7.78
C TRP A 209 -15.32 1.58 -9.24
N GLN A 210 -16.32 1.03 -9.92
CA GLN A 210 -16.25 0.62 -11.31
C GLN A 210 -16.04 1.83 -12.26
N GLU A 211 -16.69 2.96 -11.97
CA GLU A 211 -16.52 4.17 -12.78
C GLU A 211 -15.11 4.75 -12.63
N ARG A 212 -14.59 4.78 -11.41
CA ARG A 212 -13.18 5.18 -11.18
C ARG A 212 -12.22 4.23 -11.86
N TYR A 213 -12.50 2.92 -11.79
CA TYR A 213 -11.65 1.86 -12.35
C TYR A 213 -11.44 2.01 -13.87
N LYS A 214 -12.39 2.59 -14.62
CA LYS A 214 -12.23 2.90 -16.04
C LYS A 214 -11.02 3.81 -16.31
N ARG A 215 -10.66 4.67 -15.35
CA ARG A 215 -9.47 5.53 -15.44
C ARG A 215 -8.15 4.77 -15.31
N LEU A 216 -8.17 3.49 -14.97
CA LEU A 216 -6.98 2.67 -14.98
C LEU A 216 -6.35 2.64 -16.39
N GLY A 217 -7.19 2.57 -17.43
CA GLY A 217 -6.73 2.45 -18.81
C GLY A 217 -5.86 1.20 -19.01
N GLU A 218 -4.75 1.36 -19.72
CA GLU A 218 -3.82 0.27 -19.98
C GLU A 218 -2.71 0.08 -18.93
N ARG A 219 -2.75 0.84 -17.85
CA ARG A 219 -1.70 0.75 -16.81
C ARG A 219 -1.78 -0.58 -16.08
N PRO A 220 -0.63 -1.20 -15.77
CA PRO A 220 -0.62 -2.47 -15.06
C PRO A 220 -1.11 -2.29 -13.61
N LEU A 221 -1.92 -3.24 -13.17
CA LEU A 221 -2.42 -3.37 -11.82
C LEU A 221 -2.04 -4.76 -11.28
N PHE A 222 -1.44 -4.83 -10.11
CA PHE A 222 -1.23 -6.08 -9.36
C PHE A 222 -2.19 -6.12 -8.20
N LEU A 223 -3.02 -7.17 -8.14
CA LEU A 223 -3.95 -7.38 -7.03
C LEU A 223 -3.73 -8.73 -6.37
N SER A 224 -3.69 -8.70 -5.05
CA SER A 224 -3.62 -9.91 -4.25
C SER A 224 -4.59 -9.88 -3.08
N TYR A 225 -5.04 -11.06 -2.68
CA TYR A 225 -5.97 -11.27 -1.58
C TYR A 225 -5.56 -12.46 -0.75
N GLU A 226 -6.01 -12.48 0.49
CA GLU A 226 -6.01 -13.65 1.35
C GLU A 226 -6.96 -14.71 0.77
N ARG A 227 -6.55 -15.95 0.77
CA ARG A 227 -7.33 -17.12 0.37
C ARG A 227 -7.72 -17.18 -1.11
N SER A 228 -8.35 -16.14 -1.67
CA SER A 228 -8.83 -16.18 -3.06
C SER A 228 -9.03 -14.79 -3.66
N VAL A 229 -8.63 -14.63 -4.91
CA VAL A 229 -8.89 -13.44 -5.74
C VAL A 229 -10.10 -13.62 -6.67
N ALA A 230 -10.76 -14.76 -6.67
CA ALA A 230 -11.76 -15.11 -7.69
C ALA A 230 -12.92 -14.11 -7.77
N ALA A 231 -13.43 -13.65 -6.63
CA ALA A 231 -14.56 -12.70 -6.59
C ALA A 231 -14.18 -11.34 -7.17
N ILE A 232 -13.04 -10.78 -6.76
CA ILE A 232 -12.59 -9.48 -7.28
C ILE A 232 -12.15 -9.58 -8.74
N GLN A 233 -11.55 -10.68 -9.15
CA GLN A 233 -11.19 -10.93 -10.53
C GLN A 233 -12.42 -10.87 -11.42
N SER A 234 -13.48 -11.63 -11.11
CA SER A 234 -14.73 -11.61 -11.86
C SER A 234 -15.35 -10.23 -11.93
N ALA A 235 -15.33 -9.46 -10.84
CA ALA A 235 -15.90 -8.12 -10.79
C ALA A 235 -15.11 -7.12 -11.65
N LEU A 236 -13.77 -7.19 -11.64
CA LEU A 236 -12.91 -6.31 -12.44
C LEU A 236 -12.95 -6.66 -13.93
N GLU A 237 -12.98 -7.94 -14.28
CA GLU A 237 -13.13 -8.40 -15.65
C GLU A 237 -14.49 -7.97 -16.25
N ALA A 238 -15.56 -7.99 -15.43
CA ALA A 238 -16.85 -7.48 -15.85
C ALA A 238 -16.88 -5.96 -16.04
N ALA A 239 -16.16 -5.20 -15.20
CA ALA A 239 -16.13 -3.75 -15.26
C ALA A 239 -15.22 -3.21 -16.37
N HIS A 240 -14.10 -3.87 -16.65
CA HIS A 240 -13.12 -3.47 -17.66
C HIS A 240 -12.34 -4.69 -18.19
N PRO A 241 -12.88 -5.43 -19.18
CA PRO A 241 -12.32 -6.71 -19.61
C PRO A 241 -10.90 -6.62 -20.21
N ASN A 242 -10.49 -5.45 -20.67
CA ASN A 242 -9.17 -5.25 -21.30
C ASN A 242 -8.12 -4.70 -20.34
N ALA A 243 -8.42 -4.56 -19.05
CA ALA A 243 -7.46 -4.07 -18.08
C ALA A 243 -6.31 -5.06 -17.89
N LYS A 244 -5.09 -4.53 -17.74
CA LYS A 244 -3.88 -5.34 -17.52
C LYS A 244 -3.72 -5.64 -16.03
N VAL A 245 -4.43 -6.65 -15.54
CA VAL A 245 -4.40 -7.03 -14.12
C VAL A 245 -3.66 -8.35 -13.94
N THR A 246 -2.74 -8.35 -12.97
CA THR A 246 -2.11 -9.57 -12.46
C THR A 246 -2.75 -9.91 -11.13
N PHE A 247 -3.37 -11.09 -11.04
CA PHE A 247 -4.00 -11.58 -9.82
C PHE A 247 -3.11 -12.59 -9.11
N ALA A 248 -3.05 -12.51 -7.78
CA ALA A 248 -2.30 -13.44 -6.97
C ALA A 248 -3.00 -13.68 -5.61
N THR A 249 -2.73 -14.81 -5.00
CA THR A 249 -3.34 -15.19 -3.72
C THR A 249 -2.26 -15.37 -2.66
N LEU A 250 -2.49 -14.80 -1.48
CA LEU A 250 -1.73 -15.11 -0.28
C LEU A 250 -2.22 -16.45 0.29
N SER A 251 -1.32 -17.40 0.47
CA SER A 251 -1.65 -18.74 1.00
C SER A 251 -2.01 -18.75 2.49
N PHE A 252 -1.91 -17.61 3.16
CA PHE A 252 -2.21 -17.42 4.58
C PHE A 252 -3.55 -16.70 4.74
N PRO A 253 -4.30 -16.98 5.83
CA PRO A 253 -5.55 -16.29 6.12
C PRO A 253 -5.36 -14.90 6.73
N ASN A 254 -4.13 -14.49 6.98
CA ASN A 254 -3.75 -13.24 7.63
C ASN A 254 -4.16 -12.03 6.80
N HIS A 255 -4.90 -11.11 7.39
CA HIS A 255 -5.17 -9.79 6.83
C HIS A 255 -4.06 -8.82 7.24
N SER A 256 -2.95 -8.88 6.53
CA SER A 256 -1.71 -8.16 6.88
C SER A 256 -0.85 -7.91 5.66
N ALA A 257 -0.16 -6.77 5.63
CA ALA A 257 0.88 -6.49 4.64
C ALA A 257 2.22 -7.19 4.96
N ARG A 258 2.36 -7.85 6.12
CA ARG A 258 3.61 -8.46 6.58
C ARG A 258 4.22 -9.48 5.61
N TRP A 259 3.42 -10.07 4.71
CA TRP A 259 3.90 -11.00 3.69
C TRP A 259 5.01 -10.42 2.81
N VAL A 260 5.08 -9.10 2.64
CA VAL A 260 6.15 -8.45 1.86
C VAL A 260 7.52 -8.55 2.52
N LEU A 261 7.56 -8.84 3.81
CA LEU A 261 8.79 -9.01 4.60
C LEU A 261 9.21 -10.48 4.71
N CYS A 262 8.37 -11.43 4.30
CA CYS A 262 8.58 -12.86 4.46
C CYS A 262 8.95 -13.53 3.12
N ASP A 263 9.66 -14.67 3.16
CA ASP A 263 9.91 -15.45 1.94
C ASP A 263 8.70 -16.32 1.57
N VAL A 264 7.71 -15.68 0.97
CA VAL A 264 6.49 -16.36 0.48
C VAL A 264 6.33 -16.19 -1.03
N PRO A 265 5.64 -17.11 -1.72
CA PRO A 265 5.47 -17.07 -3.17
C PRO A 265 4.87 -15.74 -3.67
N LEU A 266 3.86 -15.20 -2.96
CA LEU A 266 3.22 -13.93 -3.29
C LEU A 266 4.25 -12.79 -3.34
N ARG A 267 5.16 -12.71 -2.35
CA ARG A 267 6.19 -11.67 -2.34
C ARG A 267 7.08 -11.73 -3.58
N ARG A 268 7.51 -12.93 -3.98
CA ARG A 268 8.35 -13.09 -5.17
C ARG A 268 7.64 -12.64 -6.44
N GLN A 269 6.35 -12.96 -6.60
CA GLN A 269 5.53 -12.51 -7.74
C GLN A 269 5.35 -10.99 -7.73
N ALA A 270 4.97 -10.41 -6.60
CA ALA A 270 4.77 -8.97 -6.47
C ALA A 270 6.08 -8.19 -6.70
N ARG A 271 7.21 -8.68 -6.17
CA ARG A 271 8.52 -8.11 -6.43
C ARG A 271 8.89 -8.16 -7.91
N GLN A 272 8.70 -9.30 -8.57
CA GLN A 272 8.96 -9.42 -10.02
C GLN A 272 8.11 -8.42 -10.80
N TRP A 273 6.84 -8.26 -10.44
CA TRP A 273 5.98 -7.25 -11.05
C TRP A 273 6.48 -5.83 -10.78
N LEU A 274 6.91 -5.49 -9.57
CA LEU A 274 7.43 -4.15 -9.25
C LEU A 274 8.71 -3.85 -10.06
N MET A 275 9.57 -4.84 -10.27
CA MET A 275 10.84 -4.66 -10.98
C MET A 275 10.71 -4.21 -12.44
N GLN A 276 9.54 -4.32 -13.07
CA GLN A 276 9.30 -3.78 -14.42
C GLN A 276 9.46 -2.25 -14.48
N PHE A 277 9.28 -1.55 -13.35
CA PHE A 277 9.45 -0.10 -13.23
C PHE A 277 10.87 0.31 -12.80
N SER A 278 11.71 -0.66 -12.48
CA SER A 278 13.07 -0.38 -12.03
C SER A 278 13.83 0.46 -13.06
N ARG A 279 14.90 1.10 -12.61
CA ARG A 279 15.83 1.77 -13.53
C ARG A 279 16.37 0.74 -14.52
N SER A 280 16.39 1.09 -15.81
CA SER A 280 17.20 0.34 -16.76
C SER A 280 18.64 0.33 -16.23
N ARG A 281 19.25 -0.86 -16.12
CA ARG A 281 20.69 -0.91 -15.81
C ARG A 281 21.42 -0.10 -16.88
N PRO A 282 22.37 0.75 -16.48
CA PRO A 282 23.18 1.49 -17.44
C PRO A 282 23.94 0.54 -18.35
#